data_ca3e352e5e46fbd0f00f0229eb696458
#
_entry.id   ca3e352e5e46fbd0f00f0229eb696458
#
_cell.length_a   1.000
_cell.length_b   1.000
_cell.length_c   1.000
_cell.angle_alpha   90.00
_cell.angle_beta   90.00
_cell.angle_gamma   90.00
#
_symmetry.space_group_name_H-M   'P 1'
#
loop_
_entity.id
_entity.type
_entity.pdbx_description
1 polymer ?
#
loop_
_entity_poly.entity_id
_entity_poly.type
_entity_poly.pdbx_seq_one_letter_code
_entity_poly.pdbx_strand_id
1 'polypeptide(L)'
;MSSETAAPGAQPTVLENVRALLPEIKARAEEIEQARAVPRDLAEKLRSAGVFRRYVPRSHGGDEMWPDEGLTVIEELARADASVAWVAAVGSEGPSFYAYLPADTYDKIYAGGPDVIHCGVINATGRAVRVSGGYRFSGRWSFASGSNNADYICIHGVIEGEQATRVGVVPAGSVQIEDVWHVSGLKGTSSNDIVVSDLFIPEEWTGNFAELPKIARHPLDQRQLGARFGSEFAAVAIGIAQAALDDITDIARNKIPATSRSKLAADPVAQYVTGQLATELYMARTLLHQVGRDDQASVALGPPDAEATALRRARLSRAASVAASVVEGAYGLSGTTGLFESCPLQRRLRDVRAVTQHYMLSARSAFGPVGTAILSEG
;
A
#
# COMPACT_ATOMS: atom_id res chain seq x y z
N MET A 1 -0.14 19.91 -21.84
CA MET A 1 -0.96 19.75 -20.62
C MET A 1 -2.33 20.34 -20.93
N SER A 2 -3.23 19.52 -21.45
CA SER A 2 -4.63 19.91 -21.74
C SER A 2 -5.42 19.73 -20.45
N SER A 3 -5.93 20.83 -19.90
CA SER A 3 -6.93 20.81 -18.84
C SER A 3 -8.23 20.33 -19.44
N GLU A 4 -8.58 19.07 -19.24
CA GLU A 4 -9.95 18.60 -19.42
C GLU A 4 -10.81 19.32 -18.39
N THR A 5 -11.58 20.29 -18.82
CA THR A 5 -12.64 20.89 -18.00
C THR A 5 -13.77 19.87 -17.86
N ALA A 6 -13.97 19.40 -16.61
CA ALA A 6 -15.05 18.49 -16.26
C ALA A 6 -16.41 19.05 -16.74
N ALA A 7 -17.27 18.18 -17.25
CA ALA A 7 -18.64 18.53 -17.64
C ALA A 7 -19.41 19.06 -16.41
N PRO A 8 -20.25 20.11 -16.57
CA PRO A 8 -21.02 20.68 -15.46
C PRO A 8 -21.98 19.62 -14.88
N GLY A 9 -21.79 19.24 -13.62
CA GLY A 9 -22.62 18.29 -12.88
C GLY A 9 -22.01 16.91 -12.66
N ALA A 10 -20.78 16.61 -13.13
CA ALA A 10 -20.08 15.38 -12.78
C ALA A 10 -19.64 15.42 -11.31
N GLN A 11 -19.85 14.34 -10.56
CA GLN A 11 -19.33 14.23 -9.21
C GLN A 11 -17.79 14.18 -9.24
N PRO A 12 -17.10 14.79 -8.25
CA PRO A 12 -15.64 14.77 -8.21
C PRO A 12 -15.11 13.33 -8.17
N THR A 13 -14.05 13.07 -8.88
CA THR A 13 -13.34 11.79 -8.86
C THR A 13 -12.66 11.56 -7.51
N VAL A 14 -12.35 10.29 -7.18
CA VAL A 14 -11.56 9.95 -5.97
C VAL A 14 -10.24 10.74 -5.93
N LEU A 15 -9.58 10.89 -7.06
CA LEU A 15 -8.31 11.64 -7.15
C LEU A 15 -8.48 13.13 -6.81
N GLU A 16 -9.56 13.77 -7.29
CA GLU A 16 -9.88 15.16 -6.96
C GLU A 16 -10.21 15.31 -5.47
N ASN A 17 -11.02 14.41 -4.92
CA ASN A 17 -11.36 14.38 -3.50
C ASN A 17 -10.10 14.21 -2.63
N VAL A 18 -9.22 13.28 -3.01
CA VAL A 18 -7.92 13.07 -2.32
C VAL A 18 -7.07 14.32 -2.37
N ARG A 19 -6.93 14.95 -3.55
CA ARG A 19 -6.16 16.20 -3.69
C ARG A 19 -6.65 17.32 -2.79
N ALA A 20 -7.95 17.41 -2.58
CA ALA A 20 -8.54 18.37 -1.65
C ALA A 20 -8.15 18.10 -0.18
N LEU A 21 -7.88 16.84 0.19
CA LEU A 21 -7.47 16.44 1.55
C LEU A 21 -5.96 16.57 1.80
N LEU A 22 -5.11 16.61 0.77
CA LEU A 22 -3.65 16.59 0.94
C LEU A 22 -3.10 17.69 1.86
N PRO A 23 -3.59 18.95 1.82
CA PRO A 23 -3.13 19.99 2.75
C PRO A 23 -3.39 19.65 4.21
N GLU A 24 -4.56 19.08 4.53
CA GLU A 24 -4.91 18.66 5.88
C GLU A 24 -4.06 17.48 6.33
N ILE A 25 -3.90 16.45 5.48
CA ILE A 25 -3.06 15.29 5.78
C ILE A 25 -1.63 15.73 6.09
N LYS A 26 -1.06 16.60 5.24
CA LYS A 26 0.30 17.13 5.42
C LYS A 26 0.44 17.91 6.72
N ALA A 27 -0.55 18.71 7.09
CA ALA A 27 -0.53 19.50 8.32
C ALA A 27 -0.61 18.62 9.59
N ARG A 28 -1.24 17.43 9.49
CA ARG A 28 -1.41 16.48 10.61
C ARG A 28 -0.34 15.40 10.68
N ALA A 29 0.70 15.47 9.85
CA ALA A 29 1.69 14.40 9.74
C ALA A 29 2.47 14.13 11.06
N GLU A 30 2.69 15.15 11.89
CA GLU A 30 3.29 14.98 13.22
C GLU A 30 2.32 14.28 14.19
N GLU A 31 1.05 14.67 14.18
CA GLU A 31 -0.01 14.01 14.96
C GLU A 31 -0.12 12.54 14.62
N ILE A 32 -0.12 12.20 13.32
CA ILE A 32 -0.17 10.81 12.83
C ILE A 32 1.04 10.01 13.32
N GLU A 33 2.23 10.60 13.25
CA GLU A 33 3.46 9.94 13.73
C GLU A 33 3.43 9.70 15.23
N GLN A 34 3.02 10.71 16.02
CA GLN A 34 2.96 10.63 17.49
C GLN A 34 1.88 9.67 17.97
N ALA A 35 0.70 9.70 17.35
CA ALA A 35 -0.41 8.78 17.65
C ALA A 35 -0.10 7.34 17.23
N ARG A 36 0.88 7.12 16.36
CA ARG A 36 1.20 5.82 15.74
C ARG A 36 -0.01 5.19 15.04
N ALA A 37 -0.93 6.02 14.58
CA ALA A 37 -2.16 5.63 13.90
C ALA A 37 -2.68 6.77 13.04
N VAL A 38 -3.38 6.44 11.96
CA VAL A 38 -4.22 7.42 11.25
C VAL A 38 -5.41 7.76 12.15
N PRO A 39 -5.62 9.03 12.53
CA PRO A 39 -6.76 9.43 13.34
C PRO A 39 -8.09 9.03 12.72
N ARG A 40 -9.05 8.63 13.54
CA ARG A 40 -10.34 8.09 13.07
C ARG A 40 -11.12 9.08 12.20
N ASP A 41 -11.13 10.36 12.57
CA ASP A 41 -11.78 11.39 11.76
C ASP A 41 -11.14 11.54 10.39
N LEU A 42 -9.81 11.38 10.29
CA LEU A 42 -9.11 11.39 9.01
C LEU A 42 -9.41 10.13 8.18
N ALA A 43 -9.50 8.96 8.82
CA ALA A 43 -9.90 7.72 8.15
C ALA A 43 -11.34 7.84 7.57
N GLU A 44 -12.28 8.49 8.29
CA GLU A 44 -13.62 8.75 7.79
C GLU A 44 -13.64 9.77 6.63
N LYS A 45 -12.74 10.76 6.62
CA LYS A 45 -12.58 11.66 5.47
C LYS A 45 -12.04 10.92 4.24
N LEU A 46 -11.08 10.00 4.43
CA LEU A 46 -10.59 9.15 3.34
C LEU A 46 -11.69 8.22 2.81
N ARG A 47 -12.52 7.68 3.71
CA ARG A 47 -13.71 6.91 3.37
C ARG A 47 -14.67 7.74 2.51
N SER A 48 -15.02 8.93 2.96
CA SER A 48 -15.91 9.86 2.24
C SER A 48 -15.33 10.31 0.90
N ALA A 49 -14.00 10.38 0.78
CA ALA A 49 -13.32 10.67 -0.47
C ALA A 49 -13.34 9.50 -1.47
N GLY A 50 -13.79 8.30 -1.06
CA GLY A 50 -13.89 7.10 -1.89
C GLY A 50 -12.60 6.29 -1.97
N VAL A 51 -11.63 6.54 -1.11
CA VAL A 51 -10.31 5.88 -1.16
C VAL A 51 -10.43 4.35 -1.05
N PHE A 52 -11.35 3.85 -0.22
CA PHE A 52 -11.47 2.42 0.06
C PHE A 52 -12.32 1.66 -0.95
N ARG A 53 -13.16 2.34 -1.75
CA ARG A 53 -13.99 1.71 -2.79
C ARG A 53 -13.33 1.62 -4.17
N ARG A 54 -12.08 2.08 -4.31
CA ARG A 54 -11.37 2.14 -5.60
C ARG A 54 -11.45 0.85 -6.42
N TYR A 55 -11.27 -0.29 -5.76
CA TYR A 55 -11.28 -1.62 -6.39
C TYR A 55 -12.56 -2.42 -6.18
N VAL A 56 -13.52 -1.86 -5.45
CA VAL A 56 -14.83 -2.48 -5.30
C VAL A 56 -15.55 -2.44 -6.64
N PRO A 57 -16.19 -3.54 -7.08
CA PRO A 57 -16.90 -3.59 -8.35
C PRO A 57 -18.05 -2.57 -8.42
N ARG A 58 -18.32 -2.07 -9.61
CA ARG A 58 -19.47 -1.14 -9.87
C ARG A 58 -20.80 -1.73 -9.46
N SER A 59 -20.96 -3.06 -9.58
CA SER A 59 -22.16 -3.77 -9.12
C SER A 59 -22.42 -3.60 -7.62
N HIS A 60 -21.40 -3.21 -6.84
CA HIS A 60 -21.47 -2.96 -5.39
C HIS A 60 -21.25 -1.48 -5.05
N GLY A 61 -21.36 -0.59 -6.03
CA GLY A 61 -21.21 0.86 -5.85
C GLY A 61 -19.78 1.37 -5.83
N GLY A 62 -18.80 0.54 -6.13
CA GLY A 62 -17.40 0.92 -6.22
C GLY A 62 -17.00 1.53 -7.55
N ASP A 63 -15.74 1.96 -7.64
CA ASP A 63 -15.20 2.64 -8.83
C ASP A 63 -14.59 1.66 -9.83
N GLU A 64 -14.29 0.42 -9.41
CA GLU A 64 -13.72 -0.65 -10.25
C GLU A 64 -12.47 -0.17 -11.03
N MET A 65 -11.61 0.58 -10.34
CA MET A 65 -10.41 1.17 -10.96
C MET A 65 -9.43 0.12 -11.45
N TRP A 66 -8.75 0.44 -12.53
CA TRP A 66 -7.56 -0.29 -12.93
C TRP A 66 -6.36 0.09 -12.05
N PRO A 67 -5.35 -0.81 -11.90
CA PRO A 67 -4.19 -0.54 -11.05
C PRO A 67 -3.50 0.79 -11.35
N ASP A 68 -3.28 1.13 -12.63
CA ASP A 68 -2.59 2.36 -13.03
C ASP A 68 -3.29 3.63 -12.49
N GLU A 69 -4.63 3.65 -12.51
CA GLU A 69 -5.42 4.74 -11.93
C GLU A 69 -5.31 4.78 -10.40
N GLY A 70 -5.43 3.61 -9.74
CA GLY A 70 -5.34 3.47 -8.29
C GLY A 70 -3.96 3.86 -7.75
N LEU A 71 -2.87 3.56 -8.48
CA LEU A 71 -1.51 3.92 -8.11
C LEU A 71 -1.32 5.44 -7.98
N THR A 72 -1.92 6.22 -8.88
CA THR A 72 -1.87 7.69 -8.82
C THR A 72 -2.47 8.23 -7.52
N VAL A 73 -3.58 7.63 -7.04
CA VAL A 73 -4.21 8.01 -5.76
C VAL A 73 -3.25 7.76 -4.59
N ILE A 74 -2.59 6.60 -4.56
CA ILE A 74 -1.63 6.25 -3.50
C ILE A 74 -0.38 7.13 -3.55
N GLU A 75 0.15 7.44 -4.72
CA GLU A 75 1.28 8.36 -4.85
C GLU A 75 0.98 9.75 -4.28
N GLU A 76 -0.19 10.31 -4.58
CA GLU A 76 -0.61 11.62 -4.05
C GLU A 76 -0.77 11.58 -2.52
N LEU A 77 -1.40 10.55 -1.97
CA LEU A 77 -1.50 10.37 -0.52
C LEU A 77 -0.11 10.26 0.13
N ALA A 78 0.80 9.46 -0.45
CA ALA A 78 2.15 9.28 0.08
C ALA A 78 3.02 10.53 0.01
N ARG A 79 2.73 11.42 -0.94
CA ARG A 79 3.36 12.74 -1.01
C ARG A 79 2.99 13.61 0.20
N ALA A 80 1.78 13.46 0.74
CA ALA A 80 1.36 14.14 1.96
C ALA A 80 1.85 13.40 3.22
N ASP A 81 1.47 12.11 3.37
CA ASP A 81 1.91 11.25 4.49
C ASP A 81 1.98 9.77 4.06
N ALA A 82 3.12 9.14 4.33
CA ALA A 82 3.40 7.77 3.93
C ALA A 82 2.52 6.74 4.66
N SER A 83 2.21 6.97 5.93
CA SER A 83 1.40 6.06 6.73
C SER A 83 -0.06 6.09 6.29
N VAL A 84 -0.58 7.27 5.95
CA VAL A 84 -1.94 7.41 5.37
C VAL A 84 -2.04 6.66 4.06
N ALA A 85 -1.05 6.81 3.17
CA ALA A 85 -1.03 6.09 1.90
C ALA A 85 -0.94 4.57 2.08
N TRP A 86 -0.13 4.11 3.04
CA TRP A 86 -0.03 2.68 3.35
C TRP A 86 -1.35 2.10 3.86
N VAL A 87 -2.01 2.78 4.79
CA VAL A 87 -3.33 2.37 5.32
C VAL A 87 -4.37 2.40 4.21
N ALA A 88 -4.33 3.39 3.31
CA ALA A 88 -5.21 3.47 2.16
C ALA A 88 -4.98 2.30 1.17
N ALA A 89 -3.72 1.94 0.91
CA ALA A 89 -3.36 0.81 0.06
C ALA A 89 -3.90 -0.51 0.63
N VAL A 90 -3.60 -0.80 1.89
CA VAL A 90 -4.09 -2.03 2.54
C VAL A 90 -5.62 -2.02 2.67
N GLY A 91 -6.19 -0.90 3.09
CA GLY A 91 -7.63 -0.77 3.37
C GLY A 91 -8.53 -0.97 2.14
N SER A 92 -8.04 -0.70 0.94
CA SER A 92 -8.78 -0.88 -0.32
C SER A 92 -8.65 -2.26 -0.97
N GLU A 93 -7.85 -3.17 -0.40
CA GLU A 93 -7.64 -4.51 -0.98
C GLU A 93 -8.69 -5.55 -0.59
N GLY A 94 -9.69 -5.17 0.20
CA GLY A 94 -10.79 -6.06 0.59
C GLY A 94 -11.35 -6.91 -0.56
N PRO A 95 -11.66 -6.36 -1.74
CA PRO A 95 -12.19 -7.14 -2.85
C PRO A 95 -11.34 -8.35 -3.23
N SER A 96 -10.00 -8.21 -3.22
CA SER A 96 -9.08 -9.31 -3.53
C SER A 96 -9.12 -10.44 -2.51
N PHE A 97 -9.31 -10.12 -1.22
CA PHE A 97 -9.42 -11.10 -0.16
C PHE A 97 -10.80 -11.76 -0.14
N TYR A 98 -11.85 -10.97 -0.28
CA TYR A 98 -13.23 -11.44 -0.20
C TYR A 98 -13.66 -12.23 -1.42
N ALA A 99 -12.94 -12.13 -2.55
CA ALA A 99 -13.15 -12.96 -3.73
C ALA A 99 -13.03 -14.47 -3.47
N TYR A 100 -12.40 -14.87 -2.37
CA TYR A 100 -12.29 -16.28 -1.94
C TYR A 100 -13.48 -16.77 -1.11
N LEU A 101 -14.40 -15.88 -0.74
CA LEU A 101 -15.63 -16.20 -0.01
C LEU A 101 -16.77 -16.55 -0.96
N PRO A 102 -17.85 -17.20 -0.47
CA PRO A 102 -19.10 -17.34 -1.24
C PRO A 102 -19.68 -15.98 -1.65
N ALA A 103 -20.39 -15.94 -2.78
CA ALA A 103 -21.00 -14.72 -3.32
C ALA A 103 -21.88 -13.99 -2.31
N ASP A 104 -22.77 -14.75 -1.63
CA ASP A 104 -23.68 -14.19 -0.62
C ASP A 104 -22.93 -13.51 0.55
N THR A 105 -21.75 -14.01 0.91
CA THR A 105 -20.94 -13.39 1.97
C THR A 105 -20.26 -12.14 1.47
N TYR A 106 -19.75 -12.15 0.24
CA TYR A 106 -19.22 -10.95 -0.42
C TYR A 106 -20.28 -9.85 -0.48
N ASP A 107 -21.50 -10.19 -0.92
CA ASP A 107 -22.62 -9.26 -1.00
C ASP A 107 -23.01 -8.71 0.40
N LYS A 108 -22.95 -9.53 1.46
CA LYS A 108 -23.17 -9.08 2.85
C LYS A 108 -22.14 -8.08 3.31
N ILE A 109 -20.85 -8.25 2.96
CA ILE A 109 -19.78 -7.33 3.35
C ILE A 109 -20.04 -5.92 2.79
N TYR A 110 -20.51 -5.84 1.54
CA TYR A 110 -20.78 -4.57 0.87
C TYR A 110 -22.24 -4.10 0.93
N ALA A 111 -23.10 -4.79 1.69
CA ALA A 111 -24.52 -4.41 1.80
C ALA A 111 -24.75 -2.99 2.38
N GLY A 112 -23.82 -2.51 3.21
CA GLY A 112 -23.83 -1.16 3.79
C GLY A 112 -23.20 -0.08 2.92
N GLY A 113 -22.65 -0.45 1.77
CA GLY A 113 -21.93 0.46 0.85
C GLY A 113 -20.52 -0.01 0.49
N PRO A 114 -19.89 0.63 -0.49
CA PRO A 114 -18.61 0.18 -1.06
C PRO A 114 -17.38 0.56 -0.21
N ASP A 115 -17.50 1.51 0.70
CA ASP A 115 -16.35 2.12 1.40
C ASP A 115 -15.92 1.33 2.63
N VAL A 116 -15.79 0.01 2.49
CA VAL A 116 -15.35 -0.92 3.54
C VAL A 116 -13.84 -0.86 3.70
N ILE A 117 -13.36 -0.63 4.92
CA ILE A 117 -11.93 -0.63 5.25
C ILE A 117 -11.50 -2.05 5.63
N HIS A 118 -10.61 -2.59 4.81
CA HIS A 118 -10.02 -3.90 5.03
C HIS A 118 -8.75 -3.82 5.88
N CYS A 119 -8.50 -4.86 6.67
CA CYS A 119 -7.20 -5.18 7.25
C CYS A 119 -6.97 -6.68 7.13
N GLY A 120 -5.75 -7.12 6.88
CA GLY A 120 -5.50 -8.55 6.76
C GLY A 120 -4.03 -8.93 6.87
N VAL A 121 -3.80 -10.15 7.31
CA VAL A 121 -2.47 -10.77 7.37
C VAL A 121 -2.47 -12.03 6.52
N ILE A 122 -1.58 -12.08 5.53
CA ILE A 122 -1.49 -13.20 4.58
C ILE A 122 -0.79 -14.42 5.21
N ASN A 123 0.13 -14.20 6.17
CA ASN A 123 0.89 -15.28 6.77
C ASN A 123 0.00 -16.17 7.63
N ALA A 124 0.02 -17.50 7.36
CA ALA A 124 -0.75 -18.50 8.09
C ALA A 124 -0.08 -18.85 9.43
N THR A 125 0.01 -17.88 10.34
CA THR A 125 0.64 -18.07 11.65
C THR A 125 -0.32 -18.56 12.71
N GLY A 126 -1.64 -18.50 12.46
CA GLY A 126 -2.65 -19.03 13.36
C GLY A 126 -2.94 -20.52 13.14
N ARG A 127 -3.74 -21.08 14.06
CA ARG A 127 -4.30 -22.43 13.99
C ARG A 127 -5.79 -22.31 13.69
N ALA A 128 -6.29 -23.16 12.78
CA ALA A 128 -7.70 -23.32 12.48
C ALA A 128 -8.12 -24.77 12.78
N VAL A 129 -9.12 -24.96 13.61
CA VAL A 129 -9.66 -26.30 13.94
C VAL A 129 -11.02 -26.43 13.27
N ARG A 130 -11.19 -27.47 12.45
CA ARG A 130 -12.48 -27.76 11.80
C ARG A 130 -13.49 -28.22 12.84
N VAL A 131 -14.66 -27.60 12.85
CA VAL A 131 -15.79 -27.95 13.71
C VAL A 131 -17.09 -27.98 12.90
N SER A 132 -18.19 -28.44 13.50
CA SER A 132 -19.48 -28.39 12.81
C SER A 132 -19.86 -26.96 12.42
N GLY A 133 -20.11 -26.74 11.13
CA GLY A 133 -20.55 -25.46 10.58
C GLY A 133 -19.45 -24.42 10.35
N GLY A 134 -18.16 -24.74 10.55
CA GLY A 134 -17.07 -23.79 10.30
C GLY A 134 -15.75 -24.17 10.96
N TYR A 135 -15.03 -23.15 11.43
CA TYR A 135 -13.70 -23.32 12.04
C TYR A 135 -13.57 -22.52 13.33
N ARG A 136 -12.75 -23.03 14.27
CA ARG A 136 -12.28 -22.26 15.42
C ARG A 136 -10.84 -21.80 15.18
N PHE A 137 -10.63 -20.50 15.23
CA PHE A 137 -9.33 -19.90 15.03
C PHE A 137 -8.71 -19.49 16.36
N SER A 138 -7.41 -19.72 16.48
CA SER A 138 -6.57 -19.20 17.57
C SER A 138 -5.21 -18.82 17.03
N GLY A 139 -4.65 -17.71 17.50
CA GLY A 139 -3.33 -17.28 17.08
C GLY A 139 -3.03 -15.81 17.33
N ARG A 140 -1.86 -15.44 16.85
CA ARG A 140 -1.34 -14.08 16.84
C ARG A 140 -0.81 -13.76 15.44
N TRP A 141 -1.24 -12.65 14.90
CA TRP A 141 -0.86 -12.18 13.56
C TRP A 141 -0.28 -10.79 13.66
N SER A 142 0.99 -10.65 13.29
CA SER A 142 1.71 -9.38 13.30
C SER A 142 1.56 -8.65 11.97
N PHE A 143 1.82 -7.34 11.98
CA PHE A 143 1.76 -6.45 10.82
C PHE A 143 0.36 -6.21 10.27
N ALA A 144 -0.66 -6.15 11.14
CA ALA A 144 -2.03 -5.84 10.76
C ALA A 144 -2.22 -4.33 10.53
N SER A 145 -1.70 -3.83 9.41
CA SER A 145 -1.73 -2.40 9.06
C SER A 145 -3.15 -1.88 8.95
N GLY A 146 -3.43 -0.73 9.57
CA GLY A 146 -4.75 -0.11 9.56
C GLY A 146 -5.78 -0.76 10.47
N SER A 147 -5.38 -1.73 11.32
CA SER A 147 -6.30 -2.47 12.19
C SER A 147 -7.20 -1.59 13.06
N ASN A 148 -6.71 -0.42 13.50
CA ASN A 148 -7.48 0.51 14.35
C ASN A 148 -8.69 1.14 13.64
N ASN A 149 -8.70 1.15 12.30
CA ASN A 149 -9.76 1.76 11.49
C ASN A 149 -10.52 0.75 10.61
N ALA A 150 -10.18 -0.54 10.69
CA ALA A 150 -10.76 -1.57 9.85
C ALA A 150 -12.22 -1.89 10.23
N ASP A 151 -13.04 -2.21 9.24
CA ASP A 151 -14.38 -2.78 9.41
C ASP A 151 -14.30 -4.31 9.51
N TYR A 152 -13.48 -4.92 8.63
CA TYR A 152 -13.24 -6.35 8.59
C TYR A 152 -11.76 -6.67 8.61
N ILE A 153 -11.44 -7.77 9.28
CA ILE A 153 -10.09 -8.29 9.43
C ILE A 153 -10.01 -9.70 8.87
N CYS A 154 -9.00 -9.95 8.01
CA CYS A 154 -8.65 -11.28 7.55
C CYS A 154 -7.54 -11.88 8.41
N ILE A 155 -7.78 -13.06 8.94
CA ILE A 155 -6.80 -13.89 9.68
C ILE A 155 -6.57 -15.19 8.94
N HIS A 156 -5.33 -15.72 8.97
CA HIS A 156 -4.95 -16.90 8.21
C HIS A 156 -4.31 -17.94 9.13
N GLY A 157 -4.76 -19.19 9.06
CA GLY A 157 -4.30 -20.26 9.93
C GLY A 157 -4.07 -21.58 9.20
N VAL A 158 -3.18 -22.41 9.76
CA VAL A 158 -2.99 -23.81 9.36
C VAL A 158 -4.12 -24.64 9.94
N ILE A 159 -4.75 -25.50 9.13
CA ILE A 159 -5.79 -26.42 9.60
C ILE A 159 -5.12 -27.54 10.40
N GLU A 160 -5.60 -27.76 11.64
CA GLU A 160 -5.05 -28.77 12.51
C GLU A 160 -5.17 -30.17 11.91
N GLY A 161 -4.04 -30.88 11.84
CA GLY A 161 -3.98 -32.23 11.25
C GLY A 161 -3.92 -32.27 9.72
N GLU A 162 -3.91 -31.11 9.04
CA GLU A 162 -3.84 -31.02 7.58
C GLU A 162 -2.61 -30.22 7.12
N GLN A 163 -2.14 -30.45 5.88
CA GLN A 163 -1.16 -29.57 5.22
C GLN A 163 -1.87 -28.47 4.40
N ALA A 164 -2.96 -27.95 4.95
CA ALA A 164 -3.81 -26.96 4.30
C ALA A 164 -3.99 -25.75 5.20
N THR A 165 -4.33 -24.62 4.60
CA THR A 165 -4.58 -23.38 5.33
C THR A 165 -6.01 -22.90 5.11
N ARG A 166 -6.49 -22.06 6.02
CA ARG A 166 -7.80 -21.43 5.93
C ARG A 166 -7.69 -19.95 6.29
N VAL A 167 -8.29 -19.09 5.50
CA VAL A 167 -8.49 -17.71 5.86
C VAL A 167 -9.89 -17.52 6.43
N GLY A 168 -10.00 -16.73 7.49
CA GLY A 168 -11.27 -16.27 8.04
C GLY A 168 -11.40 -14.76 7.94
N VAL A 169 -12.59 -14.29 7.61
CA VAL A 169 -12.95 -12.88 7.58
C VAL A 169 -13.90 -12.59 8.72
N VAL A 170 -13.55 -11.63 9.57
CA VAL A 170 -14.33 -11.31 10.77
C VAL A 170 -14.52 -9.80 10.92
N PRO A 171 -15.61 -9.32 11.54
CA PRO A 171 -15.73 -7.93 11.95
C PRO A 171 -14.57 -7.55 12.87
N ALA A 172 -14.01 -6.33 12.71
CA ALA A 172 -12.85 -5.89 13.47
C ALA A 172 -13.05 -5.93 15.00
N GLY A 173 -14.29 -5.74 15.47
CA GLY A 173 -14.63 -5.86 16.90
C GLY A 173 -14.56 -7.29 17.47
N SER A 174 -14.33 -8.31 16.64
CA SER A 174 -14.23 -9.71 17.06
C SER A 174 -12.82 -10.13 17.46
N VAL A 175 -11.84 -9.27 17.29
CA VAL A 175 -10.42 -9.57 17.58
C VAL A 175 -9.88 -8.62 18.64
N GLN A 176 -8.83 -9.05 19.35
CA GLN A 176 -8.05 -8.19 20.22
C GLN A 176 -6.89 -7.58 19.42
N ILE A 177 -6.72 -6.25 19.48
CA ILE A 177 -5.58 -5.55 18.91
C ILE A 177 -4.59 -5.27 20.04
N GLU A 178 -3.35 -5.74 19.91
CA GLU A 178 -2.28 -5.47 20.86
C GLU A 178 -1.34 -4.40 20.31
N ASP A 179 -1.20 -3.31 21.06
CA ASP A 179 -0.35 -2.17 20.71
C ASP A 179 1.14 -2.51 20.83
N VAL A 180 1.72 -2.96 19.72
CA VAL A 180 3.14 -3.35 19.62
C VAL A 180 3.90 -2.55 18.56
N TRP A 181 3.23 -1.63 17.85
CA TRP A 181 3.82 -0.95 16.70
C TRP A 181 4.73 0.22 17.11
N HIS A 182 5.89 -0.09 17.73
CA HIS A 182 6.92 0.85 18.11
C HIS A 182 8.11 0.78 17.15
N VAL A 183 8.04 1.51 16.05
CA VAL A 183 8.94 1.40 14.89
C VAL A 183 9.60 2.72 14.52
N SER A 184 10.61 2.68 13.66
CA SER A 184 11.34 3.88 13.23
C SER A 184 10.64 4.65 12.10
N GLY A 185 9.94 3.96 11.19
CA GLY A 185 9.23 4.53 10.05
C GLY A 185 7.85 3.90 9.86
N LEU A 186 6.97 4.55 9.08
CA LEU A 186 5.56 4.17 8.91
C LEU A 186 4.83 4.03 10.25
N LYS A 187 5.15 4.88 11.23
CA LYS A 187 4.59 4.79 12.58
C LYS A 187 3.07 4.89 12.58
N GLY A 188 2.51 5.77 11.76
CA GLY A 188 1.07 6.01 11.68
C GLY A 188 0.25 4.89 11.06
N THR A 189 0.86 3.78 10.62
CA THR A 189 0.13 2.64 10.04
C THR A 189 -0.56 1.77 11.07
N SER A 190 -0.26 1.93 12.38
CA SER A 190 -0.78 1.06 13.44
C SER A 190 -0.76 -0.42 13.07
N SER A 191 0.39 -0.89 12.52
CA SER A 191 0.55 -2.29 12.09
C SER A 191 0.71 -3.22 13.29
N ASN A 192 -0.26 -3.14 14.18
CA ASN A 192 -0.33 -3.84 15.46
C ASN A 192 -0.48 -5.35 15.28
N ASP A 193 -0.37 -6.10 16.37
CA ASP A 193 -0.68 -7.51 16.38
C ASP A 193 -2.18 -7.71 16.63
N ILE A 194 -2.74 -8.72 15.93
CA ILE A 194 -4.09 -9.22 16.17
C ILE A 194 -3.98 -10.52 16.96
N VAL A 195 -4.78 -10.66 18.01
CA VAL A 195 -4.85 -11.86 18.82
C VAL A 195 -6.28 -12.38 18.86
N VAL A 196 -6.41 -13.67 18.66
CA VAL A 196 -7.69 -14.38 18.71
C VAL A 196 -7.50 -15.68 19.52
N SER A 197 -8.45 -15.98 20.40
CA SER A 197 -8.49 -17.21 21.17
C SER A 197 -9.83 -17.91 20.96
N ASP A 198 -9.80 -19.07 20.33
CA ASP A 198 -10.96 -19.95 20.12
C ASP A 198 -12.17 -19.28 19.44
N LEU A 199 -11.94 -18.37 18.50
CA LEU A 199 -12.99 -17.66 17.77
C LEU A 199 -13.65 -18.58 16.73
N PHE A 200 -14.96 -18.81 16.86
CA PHE A 200 -15.72 -19.52 15.83
C PHE A 200 -15.99 -18.61 14.63
N ILE A 201 -15.65 -19.12 13.45
CA ILE A 201 -15.92 -18.47 12.16
C ILE A 201 -16.75 -19.44 11.31
N PRO A 202 -17.98 -19.07 10.91
CA PRO A 202 -18.81 -19.91 10.04
C PRO A 202 -18.11 -20.23 8.72
N GLU A 203 -18.38 -21.39 8.14
CA GLU A 203 -17.76 -21.87 6.90
C GLU A 203 -17.86 -20.83 5.75
N GLU A 204 -19.00 -20.16 5.63
CA GLU A 204 -19.25 -19.15 4.60
C GLU A 204 -18.41 -17.87 4.76
N TRP A 205 -17.84 -17.63 5.95
CA TRP A 205 -16.91 -16.51 6.20
C TRP A 205 -15.46 -16.96 6.09
N THR A 206 -15.20 -18.11 5.48
CA THR A 206 -13.85 -18.64 5.31
C THR A 206 -13.53 -18.92 3.84
N GLY A 207 -12.26 -18.85 3.49
CA GLY A 207 -11.74 -19.12 2.15
C GLY A 207 -10.41 -19.87 2.19
N ASN A 208 -9.87 -20.18 1.00
CA ASN A 208 -8.57 -20.80 0.84
C ASN A 208 -7.77 -20.06 -0.25
N PHE A 209 -6.67 -19.42 0.11
CA PHE A 209 -5.83 -18.68 -0.84
C PHE A 209 -5.01 -19.58 -1.79
N ALA A 210 -4.93 -20.88 -1.52
CA ALA A 210 -4.32 -21.83 -2.44
C ALA A 210 -5.24 -22.24 -3.61
N GLU A 211 -6.54 -21.95 -3.49
CA GLU A 211 -7.53 -22.15 -4.55
C GLU A 211 -7.61 -20.92 -5.46
N LEU A 212 -8.32 -21.03 -6.58
CA LEU A 212 -8.71 -19.86 -7.36
C LEU A 212 -9.83 -19.10 -6.63
N PRO A 213 -9.90 -17.77 -6.78
CA PRO A 213 -11.01 -16.98 -6.26
C PRO A 213 -12.35 -17.54 -6.72
N LYS A 214 -13.32 -17.64 -5.81
CA LYS A 214 -14.67 -18.13 -6.11
C LYS A 214 -15.50 -17.12 -6.89
N ILE A 215 -15.13 -15.84 -6.78
CA ILE A 215 -15.82 -14.72 -7.40
C ILE A 215 -14.79 -13.91 -8.18
N ALA A 216 -14.99 -13.78 -9.49
CA ALA A 216 -14.21 -12.88 -10.33
C ALA A 216 -15.11 -11.70 -10.74
N ARG A 217 -15.23 -10.72 -9.87
CA ARG A 217 -16.07 -9.53 -10.14
C ARG A 217 -15.28 -8.44 -10.85
N HIS A 218 -13.97 -8.35 -10.58
CA HIS A 218 -13.04 -7.57 -11.38
C HIS A 218 -12.16 -8.55 -12.18
N PRO A 219 -11.76 -8.25 -13.43
CA PRO A 219 -10.89 -9.14 -14.21
C PRO A 219 -9.58 -9.52 -13.48
N LEU A 220 -9.05 -8.64 -12.65
CA LEU A 220 -7.85 -8.91 -11.84
C LEU A 220 -8.09 -9.87 -10.67
N ASP A 221 -9.33 -10.09 -10.24
CA ASP A 221 -9.65 -11.05 -9.17
C ASP A 221 -9.46 -12.51 -9.63
N GLN A 222 -9.30 -12.76 -10.95
CA GLN A 222 -8.91 -14.06 -11.48
C GLN A 222 -7.44 -14.42 -11.22
N ARG A 223 -6.67 -13.50 -10.64
CA ARG A 223 -5.25 -13.68 -10.35
C ARG A 223 -5.04 -14.06 -8.89
N GLN A 224 -3.87 -14.63 -8.63
CA GLN A 224 -3.46 -14.92 -7.26
C GLN A 224 -3.45 -13.65 -6.39
N LEU A 225 -3.86 -13.83 -5.14
CA LEU A 225 -3.80 -12.81 -4.11
C LEU A 225 -2.41 -12.14 -4.09
N GLY A 226 -2.39 -10.84 -3.99
CA GLY A 226 -1.16 -10.06 -3.93
C GLY A 226 -0.70 -9.48 -5.27
N ALA A 227 -1.37 -9.75 -6.38
CA ALA A 227 -1.01 -9.15 -7.67
C ALA A 227 -1.04 -7.60 -7.64
N ARG A 228 -1.94 -6.99 -6.88
CA ARG A 228 -2.04 -5.52 -6.72
C ARG A 228 -1.15 -4.96 -5.61
N PHE A 229 -1.01 -5.65 -4.48
CA PHE A 229 -0.31 -5.14 -3.28
C PHE A 229 1.09 -4.60 -3.55
N GLY A 230 1.90 -5.35 -4.29
CA GLY A 230 3.27 -4.93 -4.57
C GLY A 230 3.34 -3.61 -5.33
N SER A 231 2.41 -3.36 -6.24
CA SER A 231 2.33 -2.10 -6.99
C SER A 231 1.94 -0.93 -6.08
N GLU A 232 0.95 -1.10 -5.22
CA GLU A 232 0.52 -0.06 -4.29
C GLU A 232 1.62 0.29 -3.28
N PHE A 233 2.34 -0.69 -2.75
CA PHE A 233 3.48 -0.44 -1.86
C PHE A 233 4.64 0.27 -2.59
N ALA A 234 4.88 -0.03 -3.86
CA ALA A 234 5.85 0.70 -4.66
C ALA A 234 5.38 2.14 -4.92
N ALA A 235 4.07 2.38 -5.13
CA ALA A 235 3.49 3.71 -5.25
C ALA A 235 3.70 4.57 -3.99
N VAL A 236 3.59 3.96 -2.80
CA VAL A 236 3.94 4.66 -1.54
C VAL A 236 5.39 5.14 -1.59
N ALA A 237 6.34 4.29 -2.00
CA ALA A 237 7.75 4.69 -2.10
C ALA A 237 7.95 5.84 -3.11
N ILE A 238 7.29 5.79 -4.27
CA ILE A 238 7.37 6.84 -5.31
C ILE A 238 6.81 8.17 -4.78
N GLY A 239 5.65 8.14 -4.08
CA GLY A 239 5.06 9.35 -3.49
C GLY A 239 5.95 9.98 -2.41
N ILE A 240 6.60 9.16 -1.55
CA ILE A 240 7.59 9.62 -0.56
C ILE A 240 8.77 10.29 -1.28
N ALA A 241 9.27 9.68 -2.36
CA ALA A 241 10.39 10.22 -3.11
C ALA A 241 10.05 11.56 -3.79
N GLN A 242 8.82 11.69 -4.31
CA GLN A 242 8.35 12.97 -4.83
C GLN A 242 8.31 14.04 -3.74
N ALA A 243 7.77 13.70 -2.57
CA ALA A 243 7.74 14.62 -1.44
C ALA A 243 9.15 15.04 -0.98
N ALA A 244 10.12 14.11 -0.97
CA ALA A 244 11.50 14.41 -0.63
C ALA A 244 12.16 15.34 -1.65
N LEU A 245 11.87 15.17 -2.94
CA LEU A 245 12.35 16.05 -4.01
C LEU A 245 11.74 17.45 -3.91
N ASP A 246 10.45 17.55 -3.55
CA ASP A 246 9.79 18.83 -3.30
C ASP A 246 10.41 19.53 -2.08
N ASP A 247 10.56 18.81 -0.96
CA ASP A 247 11.12 19.34 0.29
C ASP A 247 12.55 19.83 0.11
N ILE A 248 13.43 19.07 -0.58
CA ILE A 248 14.82 19.52 -0.84
C ILE A 248 14.87 20.71 -1.80
N THR A 249 13.96 20.76 -2.77
CA THR A 249 13.85 21.90 -3.68
C THR A 249 13.54 23.20 -2.93
N ASP A 250 12.58 23.12 -1.98
CA ASP A 250 12.22 24.27 -1.15
C ASP A 250 13.34 24.67 -0.19
N ILE A 251 14.02 23.68 0.41
CA ILE A 251 15.20 23.92 1.24
C ILE A 251 16.29 24.62 0.40
N ALA A 252 16.63 24.12 -0.78
CA ALA A 252 17.69 24.67 -1.62
C ALA A 252 17.42 26.12 -2.05
N ARG A 253 16.17 26.47 -2.32
CA ARG A 253 15.73 27.83 -2.68
C ARG A 253 15.86 28.83 -1.54
N ASN A 254 15.87 28.37 -0.29
CA ASN A 254 15.85 29.25 0.88
C ASN A 254 17.12 29.19 1.73
N LYS A 255 17.86 28.07 1.72
CA LYS A 255 19.05 27.86 2.53
C LYS A 255 20.29 28.50 1.91
N ILE A 256 21.06 29.22 2.75
CA ILE A 256 22.46 29.61 2.48
C ILE A 256 23.33 28.71 3.33
N PRO A 257 24.16 27.79 2.75
CA PRO A 257 25.08 26.95 3.51
C PRO A 257 26.11 27.79 4.28
N ALA A 258 26.55 27.31 5.45
CA ALA A 258 27.49 28.05 6.33
C ALA A 258 28.81 28.40 5.64
N THR A 259 29.22 27.62 4.65
CA THR A 259 30.47 27.82 3.88
C THR A 259 30.25 28.58 2.55
N SER A 260 29.06 29.11 2.31
CA SER A 260 28.67 29.77 1.06
C SER A 260 28.14 31.19 1.32
N ARG A 261 28.19 32.02 0.27
CA ARG A 261 27.52 33.33 0.25
C ARG A 261 26.28 33.37 -0.63
N SER A 262 25.98 32.26 -1.31
CA SER A 262 24.81 32.09 -2.19
C SER A 262 23.89 31.00 -1.67
N LYS A 263 22.64 31.00 -2.13
CA LYS A 263 21.69 29.95 -1.83
C LYS A 263 22.16 28.61 -2.39
N LEU A 264 21.78 27.52 -1.73
CA LEU A 264 22.09 26.15 -2.18
C LEU A 264 21.59 25.90 -3.62
N ALA A 265 20.46 26.47 -4.00
CA ALA A 265 19.93 26.38 -5.36
C ALA A 265 20.85 26.97 -6.45
N ALA A 266 21.83 27.83 -6.09
CA ALA A 266 22.83 28.39 -7.03
C ALA A 266 24.12 27.53 -7.07
N ASP A 267 24.23 26.48 -6.25
CA ASP A 267 25.38 25.57 -6.25
C ASP A 267 25.29 24.60 -7.45
N PRO A 268 26.28 24.53 -8.33
CA PRO A 268 26.30 23.63 -9.48
C PRO A 268 26.17 22.14 -9.09
N VAL A 269 26.73 21.74 -7.94
CA VAL A 269 26.64 20.35 -7.43
C VAL A 269 25.21 20.06 -6.99
N ALA A 270 24.58 21.00 -6.28
CA ALA A 270 23.19 20.86 -5.87
C ALA A 270 22.24 20.78 -7.09
N GLN A 271 22.50 21.59 -8.12
CA GLN A 271 21.74 21.54 -9.38
C GLN A 271 21.91 20.19 -10.08
N TYR A 272 23.15 19.69 -10.19
CA TYR A 272 23.44 18.39 -10.79
C TYR A 272 22.72 17.25 -10.03
N VAL A 273 22.88 17.19 -8.71
CA VAL A 273 22.24 16.15 -7.88
C VAL A 273 20.72 16.22 -7.99
N THR A 274 20.13 17.41 -7.91
CA THR A 274 18.66 17.55 -8.03
C THR A 274 18.17 17.09 -9.40
N GLY A 275 18.88 17.40 -10.47
CA GLY A 275 18.57 16.93 -11.83
C GLY A 275 18.64 15.41 -11.96
N GLN A 276 19.67 14.78 -11.35
CA GLN A 276 19.82 13.33 -11.30
C GLN A 276 18.64 12.69 -10.54
N LEU A 277 18.34 13.15 -9.33
CA LEU A 277 17.25 12.63 -8.50
C LEU A 277 15.89 12.74 -9.21
N ALA A 278 15.61 13.85 -9.86
CA ALA A 278 14.38 14.06 -10.62
C ALA A 278 14.26 13.07 -11.79
N THR A 279 15.37 12.79 -12.50
CA THR A 279 15.41 11.84 -13.61
C THR A 279 15.23 10.40 -13.12
N GLU A 280 15.88 10.01 -12.02
CA GLU A 280 15.75 8.69 -11.41
C GLU A 280 14.31 8.45 -10.92
N LEU A 281 13.70 9.44 -10.29
CA LEU A 281 12.29 9.36 -9.86
C LEU A 281 11.35 9.21 -11.05
N TYR A 282 11.58 9.97 -12.15
CA TYR A 282 10.79 9.83 -13.37
C TYR A 282 10.87 8.40 -13.95
N MET A 283 12.09 7.83 -14.02
CA MET A 283 12.28 6.46 -14.49
C MET A 283 11.56 5.43 -13.58
N ALA A 284 11.69 5.56 -12.27
CA ALA A 284 11.06 4.67 -11.30
C ALA A 284 9.53 4.73 -11.39
N ARG A 285 8.95 5.94 -11.48
CA ARG A 285 7.50 6.15 -11.68
C ARG A 285 7.03 5.56 -13.00
N THR A 286 7.74 5.79 -14.09
CA THR A 286 7.42 5.25 -15.41
C THR A 286 7.39 3.72 -15.37
N LEU A 287 8.37 3.09 -14.71
CA LEU A 287 8.43 1.64 -14.54
C LEU A 287 7.23 1.13 -13.72
N LEU A 288 6.87 1.78 -12.63
CA LEU A 288 5.73 1.41 -11.81
C LEU A 288 4.41 1.43 -12.61
N HIS A 289 4.13 2.53 -13.28
CA HIS A 289 2.92 2.69 -14.09
C HIS A 289 2.90 1.74 -15.29
N GLN A 290 4.07 1.43 -15.87
CA GLN A 290 4.16 0.40 -16.91
C GLN A 290 3.76 -0.98 -16.37
N VAL A 291 4.16 -1.34 -15.16
CA VAL A 291 3.70 -2.60 -14.51
C VAL A 291 2.17 -2.60 -14.34
N GLY A 292 1.57 -1.48 -13.94
CA GLY A 292 0.10 -1.36 -13.85
C GLY A 292 -0.60 -1.59 -15.19
N ARG A 293 -0.09 -1.00 -16.27
CA ARG A 293 -0.61 -1.21 -17.64
C ARG A 293 -0.38 -2.64 -18.16
N ASP A 294 0.78 -3.22 -17.86
CA ASP A 294 1.07 -4.62 -18.19
C ASP A 294 0.12 -5.58 -17.47
N ASP A 295 -0.20 -5.30 -16.20
CA ASP A 295 -1.19 -6.05 -15.42
C ASP A 295 -2.57 -5.99 -16.09
N GLN A 296 -3.01 -4.81 -16.52
CA GLN A 296 -4.27 -4.64 -17.24
C GLN A 296 -4.27 -5.39 -18.58
N ALA A 297 -3.25 -5.19 -19.40
CA ALA A 297 -3.14 -5.82 -20.72
C ALA A 297 -3.11 -7.35 -20.63
N SER A 298 -2.47 -7.91 -19.59
CA SER A 298 -2.32 -9.35 -19.41
C SER A 298 -3.58 -10.07 -18.91
N VAL A 299 -4.64 -9.35 -18.55
CA VAL A 299 -5.94 -9.98 -18.16
C VAL A 299 -6.48 -10.86 -19.30
N ALA A 300 -6.36 -10.42 -20.53
CA ALA A 300 -6.81 -11.18 -21.71
C ALA A 300 -5.96 -12.44 -21.99
N LEU A 301 -4.75 -12.54 -21.40
CA LEU A 301 -3.80 -13.63 -21.62
C LEU A 301 -3.91 -14.75 -20.56
N GLY A 302 -4.77 -14.57 -19.56
CA GLY A 302 -4.88 -15.50 -18.43
C GLY A 302 -3.84 -15.25 -17.31
N PRO A 303 -3.77 -16.16 -16.31
CA PRO A 303 -2.82 -16.02 -15.20
C PRO A 303 -1.37 -15.96 -15.69
N PRO A 304 -0.52 -15.07 -15.13
CA PRO A 304 0.89 -15.01 -15.49
C PRO A 304 1.60 -16.30 -15.06
N ASP A 305 2.57 -16.72 -15.84
CA ASP A 305 3.49 -17.78 -15.46
C ASP A 305 4.48 -17.34 -14.36
N ALA A 306 5.34 -18.27 -13.93
CA ALA A 306 6.30 -18.02 -12.87
C ALA A 306 7.35 -16.96 -13.26
N GLU A 307 7.77 -16.93 -14.52
CA GLU A 307 8.75 -15.97 -15.03
C GLU A 307 8.17 -14.56 -15.09
N ALA A 308 6.97 -14.40 -15.67
CA ALA A 308 6.26 -13.11 -15.70
C ALA A 308 6.00 -12.57 -14.29
N THR A 309 5.64 -13.46 -13.35
CA THR A 309 5.44 -13.11 -11.94
C THR A 309 6.75 -12.63 -11.29
N ALA A 310 7.87 -13.34 -11.52
CA ALA A 310 9.17 -12.97 -11.00
C ALA A 310 9.65 -11.63 -11.58
N LEU A 311 9.53 -11.44 -12.88
CA LEU A 311 9.92 -10.21 -13.57
C LEU A 311 9.10 -9.01 -13.08
N ARG A 312 7.78 -9.18 -12.94
CA ARG A 312 6.91 -8.15 -12.38
C ARG A 312 7.37 -7.72 -10.98
N ARG A 313 7.63 -8.69 -10.10
CA ARG A 313 8.10 -8.43 -8.73
C ARG A 313 9.45 -7.72 -8.72
N ALA A 314 10.38 -8.11 -9.59
CA ALA A 314 11.68 -7.47 -9.72
C ALA A 314 11.56 -6.00 -10.18
N ARG A 315 10.66 -5.70 -11.11
CA ARG A 315 10.39 -4.34 -11.57
C ARG A 315 9.85 -3.46 -10.44
N LEU A 316 8.90 -3.95 -9.64
CA LEU A 316 8.36 -3.23 -8.48
C LEU A 316 9.42 -2.99 -7.40
N SER A 317 10.21 -4.02 -7.08
CA SER A 317 11.34 -3.90 -6.15
C SER A 317 12.35 -2.86 -6.64
N ARG A 318 12.64 -2.84 -7.95
CA ARG A 318 13.55 -1.85 -8.53
C ARG A 318 13.00 -0.43 -8.44
N ALA A 319 11.72 -0.21 -8.76
CA ALA A 319 11.08 1.09 -8.64
C ALA A 319 11.14 1.62 -7.19
N ALA A 320 10.82 0.79 -6.21
CA ALA A 320 10.88 1.15 -4.79
C ALA A 320 12.33 1.42 -4.33
N SER A 321 13.31 0.64 -4.79
CA SER A 321 14.72 0.84 -4.45
C SER A 321 15.26 2.15 -5.00
N VAL A 322 14.91 2.51 -6.23
CA VAL A 322 15.29 3.80 -6.82
C VAL A 322 14.63 4.96 -6.07
N ALA A 323 13.34 4.83 -5.72
CA ALA A 323 12.65 5.82 -4.90
C ALA A 323 13.36 6.04 -3.55
N ALA A 324 13.81 4.97 -2.88
CA ALA A 324 14.58 5.09 -1.65
C ALA A 324 15.92 5.82 -1.87
N SER A 325 16.64 5.54 -2.96
CA SER A 325 17.88 6.26 -3.30
C SER A 325 17.63 7.75 -3.56
N VAL A 326 16.51 8.10 -4.19
CA VAL A 326 16.11 9.51 -4.39
C VAL A 326 15.91 10.22 -3.04
N VAL A 327 15.21 9.56 -2.09
CA VAL A 327 15.02 10.13 -0.74
C VAL A 327 16.34 10.31 0.00
N GLU A 328 17.25 9.34 -0.10
CA GLU A 328 18.59 9.42 0.49
C GLU A 328 19.40 10.57 -0.09
N GLY A 329 19.39 10.73 -1.42
CA GLY A 329 20.06 11.82 -2.10
C GLY A 329 19.52 13.18 -1.68
N ALA A 330 18.19 13.34 -1.59
CA ALA A 330 17.53 14.55 -1.12
C ALA A 330 17.90 14.87 0.34
N TYR A 331 17.88 13.85 1.21
CA TYR A 331 18.30 13.98 2.61
C TYR A 331 19.78 14.38 2.70
N GLY A 332 20.68 13.72 1.96
CA GLY A 332 22.10 14.05 1.92
C GLY A 332 22.37 15.49 1.49
N LEU A 333 21.65 15.96 0.46
CA LEU A 333 21.77 17.35 -0.05
C LEU A 333 21.26 18.39 0.97
N SER A 334 20.36 18.02 1.87
CA SER A 334 19.84 18.93 2.92
C SER A 334 20.90 19.27 3.98
N GLY A 335 21.98 18.48 4.11
CA GLY A 335 23.01 18.65 5.12
C GLY A 335 22.43 18.64 6.54
N THR A 336 22.98 19.48 7.43
CA THR A 336 22.54 19.53 8.84
C THR A 336 21.09 19.95 9.03
N THR A 337 20.43 20.55 8.04
CA THR A 337 18.99 20.88 8.09
C THR A 337 18.14 19.62 8.23
N GLY A 338 18.55 18.52 7.56
CA GLY A 338 17.85 17.24 7.63
C GLY A 338 17.86 16.55 8.99
N LEU A 339 18.75 16.96 9.91
CA LEU A 339 18.85 16.35 11.25
C LEU A 339 17.71 16.79 12.19
N PHE A 340 17.10 17.93 11.96
CA PHE A 340 16.07 18.45 12.84
C PHE A 340 14.75 17.70 12.64
N GLU A 341 14.05 17.39 13.73
CA GLU A 341 12.73 16.76 13.69
C GLU A 341 11.69 17.58 12.92
N SER A 342 11.83 18.91 12.93
CA SER A 342 11.01 19.84 12.15
C SER A 342 11.24 19.74 10.63
N CYS A 343 12.34 19.11 10.18
CA CYS A 343 12.58 18.88 8.76
C CYS A 343 11.89 17.58 8.31
N PRO A 344 10.99 17.64 7.31
CA PRO A 344 10.24 16.45 6.89
C PRO A 344 11.14 15.36 6.28
N LEU A 345 12.32 15.70 5.74
CA LEU A 345 13.21 14.75 5.06
C LEU A 345 13.66 13.58 5.95
N GLN A 346 13.88 13.81 7.26
CA GLN A 346 14.25 12.74 8.18
C GLN A 346 13.12 11.71 8.33
N ARG A 347 11.84 12.14 8.32
CA ARG A 347 10.69 11.24 8.36
C ARG A 347 10.56 10.51 7.02
N ARG A 348 10.67 11.20 5.87
CA ARG A 348 10.67 10.58 4.54
C ARG A 348 11.70 9.45 4.43
N LEU A 349 12.91 9.68 4.96
CA LEU A 349 13.97 8.67 4.96
C LEU A 349 13.61 7.44 5.78
N ARG A 350 13.07 7.61 6.99
CA ARG A 350 12.64 6.50 7.85
C ARG A 350 11.48 5.72 7.22
N ASP A 351 10.52 6.43 6.66
CA ASP A 351 9.33 5.84 6.05
C ASP A 351 9.68 5.03 4.80
N VAL A 352 10.45 5.59 3.86
CA VAL A 352 10.81 4.86 2.64
C VAL A 352 11.66 3.62 2.95
N ARG A 353 12.51 3.69 4.00
CA ARG A 353 13.26 2.52 4.46
C ARG A 353 12.34 1.44 5.03
N ALA A 354 11.30 1.81 5.76
CA ALA A 354 10.29 0.86 6.23
C ALA A 354 9.52 0.23 5.05
N VAL A 355 9.10 1.01 4.05
CA VAL A 355 8.43 0.51 2.84
C VAL A 355 9.27 -0.56 2.15
N THR A 356 10.57 -0.31 1.95
CA THR A 356 11.46 -1.24 1.21
C THR A 356 11.76 -2.54 1.96
N GLN A 357 11.44 -2.65 3.26
CA GLN A 357 11.56 -3.91 4.02
C GLN A 357 10.40 -4.88 3.75
N HIS A 358 9.30 -4.40 3.16
CA HIS A 358 8.19 -5.30 2.88
C HIS A 358 8.61 -6.41 1.91
N TYR A 359 8.24 -7.67 2.21
CA TYR A 359 8.74 -8.85 1.48
C TYR A 359 8.46 -8.80 -0.04
N MET A 360 7.38 -8.14 -0.46
CA MET A 360 7.05 -7.97 -1.88
C MET A 360 7.99 -7.03 -2.63
N LEU A 361 8.64 -6.10 -1.90
CA LEU A 361 9.58 -5.12 -2.46
C LEU A 361 11.04 -5.46 -2.14
N SER A 362 11.29 -6.49 -1.32
CA SER A 362 12.64 -6.88 -0.94
C SER A 362 13.44 -7.35 -2.14
N ALA A 363 14.54 -6.66 -2.44
CA ALA A 363 15.47 -6.97 -3.52
C ALA A 363 16.02 -8.41 -3.42
N ARG A 364 16.28 -8.87 -2.18
CA ARG A 364 16.79 -10.21 -1.91
C ARG A 364 15.90 -11.32 -2.47
N SER A 365 14.58 -11.15 -2.39
CA SER A 365 13.61 -12.15 -2.86
C SER A 365 13.07 -11.88 -4.27
N ALA A 366 13.33 -10.69 -4.83
CA ALA A 366 12.78 -10.28 -6.11
C ALA A 366 13.72 -10.61 -7.29
N PHE A 367 15.03 -10.36 -7.18
CA PHE A 367 15.93 -10.48 -8.32
C PHE A 367 16.47 -11.90 -8.54
N GLY A 368 16.58 -12.71 -7.49
CA GLY A 368 17.07 -14.09 -7.60
C GLY A 368 16.31 -14.93 -8.63
N PRO A 369 14.98 -15.03 -8.56
CA PRO A 369 14.18 -15.80 -9.52
C PRO A 369 14.36 -15.35 -10.98
N VAL A 370 14.48 -14.04 -11.23
CA VAL A 370 14.75 -13.50 -12.59
C VAL A 370 16.13 -13.92 -13.08
N GLY A 371 17.15 -13.80 -12.22
CA GLY A 371 18.50 -14.27 -12.56
C GLY A 371 18.54 -15.76 -12.87
N THR A 372 17.83 -16.57 -12.08
CA THR A 372 17.72 -18.01 -12.33
C THR A 372 17.07 -18.27 -13.69
N ALA A 373 15.96 -17.61 -14.03
CA ALA A 373 15.29 -17.79 -15.32
C ALA A 373 16.22 -17.42 -16.51
N ILE A 374 16.99 -16.34 -16.39
CA ILE A 374 17.93 -15.89 -17.45
C ILE A 374 19.12 -16.87 -17.61
N LEU A 375 19.60 -17.43 -16.50
CA LEU A 375 20.80 -18.30 -16.49
C LEU A 375 20.49 -19.79 -16.66
N SER A 376 19.21 -20.19 -16.54
CA SER A 376 18.81 -21.57 -16.84
C SER A 376 18.96 -21.82 -18.34
N GLU A 377 19.69 -22.84 -18.71
CA GLU A 377 19.68 -23.33 -20.09
C GLU A 377 18.26 -23.82 -20.40
N GLY A 378 17.70 -23.37 -21.53
CA GLY A 378 16.37 -23.71 -22.00
C GLY A 378 16.22 -25.21 -22.42
#